data_a64c28df7c1c122f343ea3bb881ba259
#
_entry.id   a64c28df7c1c122f343ea3bb881ba259
#
_cell.length_a   1.000
_cell.length_b   1.000
_cell.length_c   1.000
_cell.angle_alpha   90.00
_cell.angle_beta   90.00
_cell.angle_gamma   90.00
#
_symmetry.space_group_name_H-M   'P 1'
#
loop_
_entity.id
_entity.type
_entity.pdbx_description
1 polymer ?
#
loop_
_entity_poly.entity_id
_entity_poly.type
_entity_poly.pdbx_seq_one_letter_code
_entity_poly.pdbx_strand_id
1 'polypeptide(L)'
;MSAETRHRKPLQLTCEQRESGPALGRRRFLGAGLAGGALLVAGATGCATGGAGGPDARKLTGSPGATVGGKVTIWSWDVAAKAMQRLGKVFEQAHPGSTVEVVDIGYDNAYDKITVGLGAGSGLPDVLTVEGSRIPSYIGNFPNALVDLSSRAEGLKSQYAEATWRTVTDAKGRVLALPWDSGPCALFYRRDHFQQAGIDPATLSTWDDYLAAGTTLKNATGRKLLILDSKQDSLFAQLLQQQGQSWFVDGKVAVATPAAERALTLMKQLVDRDLVDFENGWDGLVSGTHDGKAATTPTAAWWDGTLTADMADLSGKFGVVPLPAFTAGGPRTSNSGGSTLCIPAQSGNPETAWAFLSFLLADKANQASMMQHEGLFPAFLPALDDPYFQQPSPYYGGQPAMKLFADLARTIPTVERTADDSKAGDIVTTAVNQVLHNGADPGTVLRSAARQIATATGRATVVP
;
A
#
# COMPACT_ATOMS: atom_id res chain seq x y z
N MET A 1 25.79 41.15 -45.15
CA MET A 1 24.86 40.17 -45.73
C MET A 1 23.95 39.71 -44.60
N SER A 2 22.70 40.17 -44.70
CA SER A 2 21.63 40.07 -43.68
C SER A 2 21.09 38.65 -43.59
N ALA A 3 20.85 38.18 -42.36
CA ALA A 3 20.04 37.01 -42.09
C ALA A 3 18.84 37.41 -41.23
N GLU A 4 17.65 37.24 -41.79
CA GLU A 4 16.35 37.65 -41.27
C GLU A 4 15.92 36.74 -40.10
N THR A 5 15.56 37.40 -39.03
CA THR A 5 14.88 36.83 -37.86
C THR A 5 13.38 36.72 -38.13
N ARG A 6 12.82 35.50 -38.26
CA ARG A 6 11.36 35.31 -38.34
C ARG A 6 10.79 35.10 -36.93
N HIS A 7 10.05 36.11 -36.49
CA HIS A 7 9.13 36.03 -35.34
C HIS A 7 7.94 35.15 -35.67
N ARG A 8 7.72 34.09 -34.88
CA ARG A 8 6.43 33.37 -34.84
C ARG A 8 5.56 33.96 -33.73
N LYS A 9 4.36 34.42 -34.12
CA LYS A 9 3.29 34.91 -33.24
C LYS A 9 2.63 33.73 -32.53
N PRO A 10 2.17 33.86 -31.28
CA PRO A 10 1.37 32.85 -30.61
C PRO A 10 -0.08 32.84 -31.14
N LEU A 11 -0.62 31.63 -31.32
CA LEU A 11 -2.03 31.39 -31.66
C LEU A 11 -2.89 31.65 -30.41
N GLN A 12 -3.78 32.60 -30.52
CA GLN A 12 -4.90 32.81 -29.60
C GLN A 12 -6.01 31.81 -29.96
N LEU A 13 -6.33 30.93 -29.02
CA LEU A 13 -7.54 30.09 -29.06
C LEU A 13 -8.70 30.91 -28.49
N THR A 14 -9.64 31.27 -29.33
CA THR A 14 -10.92 31.89 -28.98
C THR A 14 -11.85 30.84 -28.42
N CYS A 15 -12.41 31.13 -27.25
CA CYS A 15 -13.44 30.38 -26.58
C CYS A 15 -14.80 30.63 -27.28
N GLU A 16 -15.34 29.70 -28.03
CA GLU A 16 -16.72 29.78 -28.53
C GLU A 16 -17.69 29.25 -27.46
N GLN A 17 -18.57 30.15 -27.09
CA GLN A 17 -19.73 29.90 -26.23
C GLN A 17 -20.71 28.97 -26.97
N ARG A 18 -21.04 27.84 -26.37
CA ARG A 18 -22.21 27.03 -26.78
C ARG A 18 -23.39 27.37 -25.89
N GLU A 19 -24.43 27.79 -26.57
CA GLU A 19 -25.72 28.16 -26.05
C GLU A 19 -26.45 27.04 -25.30
N SER A 20 -27.15 27.46 -24.27
CA SER A 20 -28.02 26.67 -23.40
C SER A 20 -29.31 26.27 -24.12
N GLY A 21 -29.57 24.96 -24.24
CA GLY A 21 -30.89 24.42 -24.58
C GLY A 21 -31.72 24.11 -23.32
N PRO A 22 -33.07 24.10 -23.41
CA PRO A 22 -33.92 24.27 -22.26
C PRO A 22 -34.17 23.00 -21.42
N ALA A 23 -34.35 23.23 -20.11
CA ALA A 23 -34.73 22.26 -19.11
C ALA A 23 -36.13 21.70 -19.39
N LEU A 24 -36.24 20.36 -19.52
CA LEU A 24 -37.54 19.65 -19.53
C LEU A 24 -37.90 19.18 -18.11
N GLY A 25 -39.02 19.69 -17.66
CA GLY A 25 -39.55 19.53 -16.35
C GLY A 25 -40.10 18.13 -16.01
N ARG A 26 -39.97 17.80 -14.74
CA ARG A 26 -40.71 16.72 -14.06
C ARG A 26 -42.22 16.97 -14.20
N ARG A 27 -42.98 16.00 -14.76
CA ARG A 27 -44.34 15.71 -14.31
C ARG A 27 -44.94 14.45 -14.97
N ARG A 28 -45.37 13.53 -14.10
CA ARG A 28 -46.54 12.65 -14.15
C ARG A 28 -46.71 11.67 -15.33
N PHE A 29 -46.59 10.37 -14.99
CA PHE A 29 -47.53 9.37 -15.51
C PHE A 29 -48.03 8.50 -14.35
N LEU A 30 -49.28 8.77 -13.98
CA LEU A 30 -50.18 7.87 -13.27
C LEU A 30 -51.20 7.38 -14.29
N GLY A 31 -51.47 6.10 -14.32
CA GLY A 31 -52.73 5.65 -14.86
C GLY A 31 -52.74 4.30 -15.56
N ALA A 32 -53.24 3.31 -14.85
CA ALA A 32 -54.20 2.30 -15.24
C ALA A 32 -53.85 1.19 -16.22
N GLY A 33 -54.05 -0.04 -15.76
CA GLY A 33 -54.18 -1.26 -16.58
C GLY A 33 -54.28 -2.51 -15.69
N LEU A 34 -55.42 -2.76 -15.09
CA LEU A 34 -55.83 -4.05 -14.48
C LEU A 34 -56.13 -5.06 -15.60
N ALA A 35 -55.60 -6.29 -15.49
CA ALA A 35 -56.41 -7.52 -15.64
C ALA A 35 -55.50 -8.78 -15.68
N GLY A 36 -55.76 -9.69 -14.78
CA GLY A 36 -55.97 -11.11 -15.05
C GLY A 36 -54.78 -12.05 -14.92
N GLY A 37 -54.78 -12.89 -13.88
CA GLY A 37 -53.98 -14.11 -13.87
C GLY A 37 -53.67 -14.63 -12.45
N ALA A 38 -54.69 -15.17 -11.75
CA ALA A 38 -54.50 -15.92 -10.52
C ALA A 38 -53.86 -17.27 -10.84
N LEU A 39 -52.74 -17.60 -10.20
CA LEU A 39 -52.29 -18.97 -10.02
C LEU A 39 -51.78 -19.12 -8.58
N LEU A 40 -52.50 -19.91 -7.83
CA LEU A 40 -52.19 -20.39 -6.50
C LEU A 40 -50.86 -21.18 -6.50
N VAL A 41 -49.92 -20.82 -5.64
CA VAL A 41 -48.98 -21.76 -5.07
C VAL A 41 -48.95 -21.56 -3.57
N ALA A 42 -49.33 -22.61 -2.91
CA ALA A 42 -49.40 -22.76 -1.46
C ALA A 42 -48.04 -22.73 -0.79
N GLY A 43 -48.00 -22.05 0.30
CA GLY A 43 -47.38 -22.31 1.57
C GLY A 43 -45.95 -22.80 1.68
N ALA A 44 -45.14 -21.95 2.32
CA ALA A 44 -44.34 -22.36 3.47
C ALA A 44 -43.85 -21.10 4.21
N THR A 45 -44.59 -20.72 5.25
CA THR A 45 -44.10 -19.85 6.32
C THR A 45 -43.04 -20.62 7.09
N GLY A 46 -41.81 -20.21 6.90
CA GLY A 46 -40.69 -20.63 7.72
C GLY A 46 -39.92 -19.41 8.16
N CYS A 47 -40.30 -18.79 9.28
CA CYS A 47 -39.41 -17.90 10.03
C CYS A 47 -38.27 -18.74 10.57
N ALA A 48 -37.15 -18.75 9.88
CA ALA A 48 -35.91 -19.23 10.40
C ALA A 48 -35.07 -18.03 10.84
N THR A 49 -35.20 -17.66 12.11
CA THR A 49 -34.15 -16.97 12.85
C THR A 49 -33.03 -18.00 13.06
N GLY A 50 -32.10 -18.07 12.13
CA GLY A 50 -30.94 -18.95 12.21
C GLY A 50 -29.78 -18.26 11.52
N GLY A 51 -28.66 -18.15 12.24
CA GLY A 51 -27.46 -17.51 11.82
C GLY A 51 -27.07 -17.84 10.37
N ALA A 52 -26.75 -16.82 9.62
CA ALA A 52 -26.31 -16.92 8.23
C ALA A 52 -24.95 -17.62 8.16
N GLY A 53 -24.95 -18.92 8.11
CA GLY A 53 -23.86 -19.70 7.49
C GLY A 53 -24.01 -19.53 5.99
N GLY A 54 -23.42 -18.50 5.40
CA GLY A 54 -23.23 -18.43 3.96
C GLY A 54 -22.38 -19.64 3.51
N PRO A 55 -22.42 -20.02 2.23
CA PRO A 55 -21.62 -21.11 1.72
C PRO A 55 -20.15 -20.88 2.10
N ASP A 56 -19.45 -21.97 2.47
CA ASP A 56 -18.02 -21.93 2.77
C ASP A 56 -17.25 -21.36 1.58
N ALA A 57 -16.12 -20.68 1.87
CA ALA A 57 -15.24 -20.19 0.83
C ALA A 57 -14.83 -21.33 -0.10
N ARG A 58 -14.83 -21.06 -1.40
CA ARG A 58 -14.39 -22.03 -2.41
C ARG A 58 -12.95 -22.46 -2.12
N LYS A 59 -12.70 -23.74 -2.10
CA LYS A 59 -11.37 -24.35 -1.92
C LYS A 59 -10.80 -24.81 -3.25
N LEU A 60 -9.48 -24.85 -3.34
CA LEU A 60 -8.80 -25.56 -4.41
C LEU A 60 -8.99 -27.05 -4.20
N THR A 61 -9.51 -27.75 -5.22
CA THR A 61 -9.88 -29.17 -5.14
C THR A 61 -8.96 -30.08 -5.95
N GLY A 62 -8.17 -29.51 -6.87
CA GLY A 62 -7.18 -30.25 -7.66
C GLY A 62 -6.05 -30.80 -6.79
N SER A 63 -5.45 -31.91 -7.19
CA SER A 63 -4.23 -32.41 -6.56
C SER A 63 -3.07 -31.43 -6.79
N PRO A 64 -2.11 -31.29 -5.85
CA PRO A 64 -0.84 -30.63 -6.13
C PRO A 64 -0.21 -31.28 -7.38
N GLY A 65 0.00 -30.49 -8.45
CA GLY A 65 0.46 -31.02 -9.75
C GLY A 65 -0.67 -31.36 -10.73
N ALA A 66 -1.91 -30.97 -10.48
CA ALA A 66 -2.99 -31.01 -11.49
C ALA A 66 -2.54 -30.29 -12.77
N THR A 67 -3.06 -30.73 -13.90
CA THR A 67 -2.72 -30.17 -15.21
C THR A 67 -3.00 -28.65 -15.21
N VAL A 68 -1.92 -27.89 -15.35
CA VAL A 68 -1.97 -26.44 -15.50
C VAL A 68 -2.25 -26.13 -16.95
N GLY A 69 -3.26 -25.31 -17.24
CA GLY A 69 -3.61 -24.97 -18.61
C GLY A 69 -4.79 -24.01 -18.69
N GLY A 70 -5.04 -23.53 -19.90
CA GLY A 70 -6.08 -22.54 -20.16
C GLY A 70 -5.61 -21.10 -19.89
N LYS A 71 -6.54 -20.16 -20.01
CA LYS A 71 -6.27 -18.73 -19.86
C LYS A 71 -6.46 -18.30 -18.40
N VAL A 72 -5.51 -17.55 -17.87
CA VAL A 72 -5.60 -16.81 -16.60
C VAL A 72 -5.60 -15.33 -16.91
N THR A 73 -6.62 -14.62 -16.45
CA THR A 73 -6.73 -13.16 -16.53
C THR A 73 -6.36 -12.53 -15.18
N ILE A 74 -5.63 -11.42 -15.23
CA ILE A 74 -5.10 -10.77 -14.02
C ILE A 74 -5.37 -9.28 -14.10
N TRP A 75 -5.87 -8.69 -13.03
CA TRP A 75 -5.92 -7.24 -12.88
C TRP A 75 -4.79 -6.77 -11.98
N SER A 76 -4.03 -5.81 -12.48
CA SER A 76 -2.93 -5.18 -11.78
C SER A 76 -2.73 -3.75 -12.26
N TRP A 77 -1.66 -3.10 -11.87
CA TRP A 77 -1.31 -1.73 -12.27
C TRP A 77 0.20 -1.54 -12.33
N ASP A 78 0.64 -0.55 -13.10
CA ASP A 78 2.01 -0.01 -13.17
C ASP A 78 3.13 -1.07 -13.28
N VAL A 79 4.16 -0.94 -12.45
CA VAL A 79 5.32 -1.85 -12.43
C VAL A 79 4.93 -3.28 -12.06
N ALA A 80 3.88 -3.44 -11.25
CA ALA A 80 3.34 -4.74 -10.89
C ALA A 80 2.76 -5.48 -12.11
N ALA A 81 2.01 -4.78 -12.95
CA ALA A 81 1.51 -5.34 -14.21
C ALA A 81 2.66 -5.73 -15.15
N LYS A 82 3.70 -4.89 -15.26
CA LYS A 82 4.89 -5.17 -16.08
C LYS A 82 5.63 -6.42 -15.63
N ALA A 83 5.84 -6.58 -14.31
CA ALA A 83 6.48 -7.77 -13.74
C ALA A 83 5.70 -9.04 -14.09
N MET A 84 4.37 -9.03 -13.93
CA MET A 84 3.53 -10.18 -14.27
C MET A 84 3.45 -10.45 -15.76
N GLN A 85 3.47 -9.42 -16.63
CA GLN A 85 3.56 -9.60 -18.08
C GLN A 85 4.86 -10.27 -18.49
N ARG A 86 5.99 -9.84 -17.91
CA ARG A 86 7.31 -10.41 -18.19
C ARG A 86 7.39 -11.87 -17.72
N LEU A 87 7.08 -12.14 -16.45
CA LEU A 87 7.15 -13.48 -15.86
C LEU A 87 6.02 -14.39 -16.35
N GLY A 88 4.89 -13.84 -16.83
CA GLY A 88 3.83 -14.58 -17.49
C GLY A 88 4.33 -15.31 -18.72
N LYS A 89 5.22 -14.69 -19.51
CA LYS A 89 5.84 -15.36 -20.67
C LYS A 89 6.73 -16.52 -20.26
N VAL A 90 7.45 -16.41 -19.14
CA VAL A 90 8.25 -17.50 -18.59
C VAL A 90 7.36 -18.64 -18.10
N PHE A 91 6.25 -18.30 -17.44
CA PHE A 91 5.26 -19.27 -16.98
C PHE A 91 4.62 -20.05 -18.15
N GLU A 92 4.21 -19.35 -19.23
CA GLU A 92 3.65 -19.96 -20.43
C GLU A 92 4.61 -20.97 -21.09
N GLN A 93 5.92 -20.66 -21.09
CA GLN A 93 6.95 -21.57 -21.60
C GLN A 93 7.12 -22.81 -20.71
N ALA A 94 7.04 -22.66 -19.39
CA ALA A 94 7.13 -23.76 -18.43
C ALA A 94 5.85 -24.62 -18.38
N HIS A 95 4.71 -24.04 -18.78
CA HIS A 95 3.39 -24.67 -18.76
C HIS A 95 2.70 -24.57 -20.11
N PRO A 96 3.09 -25.41 -21.11
CA PRO A 96 2.46 -25.40 -22.44
C PRO A 96 0.96 -25.62 -22.36
N GLY A 97 0.19 -24.77 -23.05
CA GLY A 97 -1.28 -24.76 -22.98
C GLY A 97 -1.86 -23.77 -21.98
N SER A 98 -1.01 -23.05 -21.22
CA SER A 98 -1.42 -21.91 -20.41
C SER A 98 -1.23 -20.60 -21.16
N THR A 99 -2.09 -19.62 -20.87
CA THR A 99 -1.97 -18.24 -21.35
C THR A 99 -2.21 -17.29 -20.19
N VAL A 100 -1.32 -16.31 -20.01
CA VAL A 100 -1.41 -15.28 -18.96
C VAL A 100 -1.73 -13.93 -19.62
N GLU A 101 -2.90 -13.38 -19.31
CA GLU A 101 -3.31 -12.06 -19.74
C GLU A 101 -3.35 -11.11 -18.57
N VAL A 102 -2.45 -10.13 -18.56
CA VAL A 102 -2.38 -9.10 -17.53
C VAL A 102 -2.99 -7.82 -18.06
N VAL A 103 -4.04 -7.35 -17.41
CA VAL A 103 -4.71 -6.10 -17.72
C VAL A 103 -4.27 -5.06 -16.70
N ASP A 104 -3.61 -4.02 -17.17
CA ASP A 104 -3.35 -2.83 -16.38
C ASP A 104 -4.65 -2.02 -16.28
N ILE A 105 -5.25 -2.00 -15.08
CA ILE A 105 -6.53 -1.33 -14.85
C ILE A 105 -6.38 0.08 -14.28
N GLY A 106 -5.13 0.53 -14.08
CA GLY A 106 -4.79 1.79 -13.42
C GLY A 106 -5.12 1.80 -11.92
N TYR A 107 -4.20 2.31 -11.13
CA TYR A 107 -4.31 2.30 -9.66
C TYR A 107 -5.57 3.00 -9.14
N ASP A 108 -5.87 4.20 -9.65
CA ASP A 108 -6.98 5.03 -9.14
C ASP A 108 -8.36 4.39 -9.29
N ASN A 109 -8.55 3.55 -10.32
CA ASN A 109 -9.82 2.91 -10.61
C ASN A 109 -9.90 1.45 -10.12
N ALA A 110 -8.79 0.88 -9.64
CA ALA A 110 -8.69 -0.53 -9.31
C ALA A 110 -9.68 -0.91 -8.20
N TYR A 111 -9.68 -0.17 -7.13
CA TYR A 111 -10.41 -0.54 -5.91
C TYR A 111 -11.93 -0.44 -6.03
N ASP A 112 -12.45 0.52 -6.80
CA ASP A 112 -13.88 0.63 -7.07
C ASP A 112 -14.36 -0.59 -7.87
N LYS A 113 -13.64 -0.97 -8.92
CA LYS A 113 -13.95 -2.15 -9.73
C LYS A 113 -13.88 -3.44 -8.92
N ILE A 114 -12.83 -3.61 -8.12
CA ILE A 114 -12.65 -4.79 -7.27
C ILE A 114 -13.77 -4.89 -6.24
N THR A 115 -14.07 -3.79 -5.54
CA THR A 115 -15.12 -3.76 -4.51
C THR A 115 -16.49 -4.11 -5.09
N VAL A 116 -16.85 -3.53 -6.23
CA VAL A 116 -18.11 -3.83 -6.92
C VAL A 116 -18.15 -5.29 -7.36
N GLY A 117 -17.07 -5.82 -7.95
CA GLY A 117 -16.99 -7.20 -8.42
C GLY A 117 -17.05 -8.22 -7.27
N LEU A 118 -16.39 -7.96 -6.13
CA LEU A 118 -16.45 -8.81 -4.94
C LEU A 118 -17.88 -8.83 -4.36
N GLY A 119 -18.55 -7.67 -4.30
CA GLY A 119 -19.92 -7.56 -3.83
C GLY A 119 -20.94 -8.23 -4.76
N ALA A 120 -20.74 -8.12 -6.06
CA ALA A 120 -21.63 -8.72 -7.07
C ALA A 120 -21.38 -10.22 -7.29
N GLY A 121 -20.21 -10.75 -6.87
CA GLY A 121 -19.79 -12.12 -7.16
C GLY A 121 -19.57 -12.38 -8.65
N SER A 122 -19.34 -11.34 -9.46
CA SER A 122 -19.17 -11.45 -10.92
C SER A 122 -18.33 -10.29 -11.47
N GLY A 123 -17.75 -10.49 -12.67
CA GLY A 123 -17.04 -9.43 -13.40
C GLY A 123 -15.58 -9.22 -12.98
N LEU A 124 -15.03 -10.09 -12.12
CA LEU A 124 -13.61 -10.08 -11.76
C LEU A 124 -12.80 -11.06 -12.63
N PRO A 125 -11.48 -10.84 -12.76
CA PRO A 125 -10.54 -11.74 -13.41
C PRO A 125 -10.26 -12.98 -12.55
N ASP A 126 -9.31 -13.82 -12.97
CA ASP A 126 -8.88 -14.99 -12.20
C ASP A 126 -7.94 -14.63 -11.04
N VAL A 127 -7.18 -13.53 -11.18
CA VAL A 127 -6.25 -13.05 -10.15
C VAL A 127 -6.41 -11.54 -9.98
N LEU A 128 -6.38 -11.09 -8.72
CA LEU A 128 -6.37 -9.68 -8.36
C LEU A 128 -5.08 -9.33 -7.62
N THR A 129 -4.47 -8.21 -7.98
CA THR A 129 -3.54 -7.50 -7.13
C THR A 129 -4.33 -6.65 -6.13
N VAL A 130 -3.97 -6.73 -4.84
CA VAL A 130 -4.58 -5.94 -3.76
C VAL A 130 -3.50 -5.53 -2.78
N GLU A 131 -3.45 -4.26 -2.41
CA GLU A 131 -2.51 -3.79 -1.40
C GLU A 131 -2.72 -4.45 -0.03
N GLY A 132 -1.62 -4.67 0.68
CA GLY A 132 -1.61 -5.26 2.01
C GLY A 132 -2.39 -4.46 3.07
N SER A 133 -2.57 -3.14 2.83
CA SER A 133 -3.41 -2.26 3.65
C SER A 133 -4.91 -2.50 3.44
N ARG A 134 -5.33 -2.96 2.25
CA ARG A 134 -6.73 -3.13 1.85
C ARG A 134 -7.23 -4.56 1.92
N ILE A 135 -6.35 -5.54 1.74
CA ILE A 135 -6.77 -6.96 1.72
C ILE A 135 -7.49 -7.40 3.00
N PRO A 136 -7.14 -6.96 4.24
CA PRO A 136 -7.91 -7.29 5.43
C PRO A 136 -9.36 -6.83 5.38
N SER A 137 -9.63 -5.66 4.79
CA SER A 137 -10.98 -5.14 4.59
C SER A 137 -11.79 -6.03 3.63
N TYR A 138 -11.18 -6.50 2.55
CA TYR A 138 -11.85 -7.39 1.60
C TYR A 138 -12.09 -8.77 2.21
N ILE A 139 -11.13 -9.32 2.93
CA ILE A 139 -11.28 -10.59 3.67
C ILE A 139 -12.42 -10.52 4.69
N GLY A 140 -12.51 -9.41 5.44
CA GLY A 140 -13.52 -9.23 6.46
C GLY A 140 -14.92 -8.94 5.91
N ASN A 141 -15.03 -8.10 4.90
CA ASN A 141 -16.31 -7.66 4.34
C ASN A 141 -16.87 -8.65 3.29
N PHE A 142 -16.01 -9.44 2.63
CA PHE A 142 -16.40 -10.41 1.59
C PHE A 142 -15.81 -11.80 1.90
N PRO A 143 -16.14 -12.43 3.03
CA PRO A 143 -15.41 -13.58 3.59
C PRO A 143 -15.41 -14.85 2.71
N ASN A 144 -16.29 -14.90 1.71
CA ASN A 144 -16.40 -16.04 0.79
C ASN A 144 -16.18 -15.66 -0.68
N ALA A 145 -15.80 -14.40 -0.94
CA ALA A 145 -15.56 -13.93 -2.30
C ALA A 145 -14.15 -14.26 -2.83
N LEU A 146 -13.27 -14.77 -1.97
CA LEU A 146 -11.93 -15.21 -2.32
C LEU A 146 -11.78 -16.72 -2.10
N VAL A 147 -10.91 -17.36 -2.88
CA VAL A 147 -10.58 -18.77 -2.76
C VAL A 147 -9.74 -19.00 -1.50
N ASP A 148 -10.08 -20.03 -0.72
CA ASP A 148 -9.30 -20.50 0.41
C ASP A 148 -8.07 -21.27 -0.09
N LEU A 149 -6.90 -20.69 0.11
CA LEU A 149 -5.60 -21.18 -0.31
C LEU A 149 -4.90 -22.01 0.77
N SER A 150 -5.50 -22.19 1.97
CA SER A 150 -4.86 -22.72 3.16
C SER A 150 -4.17 -24.06 2.91
N SER A 151 -4.85 -25.01 2.23
CA SER A 151 -4.31 -26.35 1.95
C SER A 151 -3.05 -26.34 1.06
N ARG A 152 -2.88 -25.32 0.24
CA ARG A 152 -1.74 -25.15 -0.66
C ARG A 152 -0.65 -24.27 -0.09
N ALA A 153 -1.02 -23.34 0.79
CA ALA A 153 -0.13 -22.36 1.39
C ALA A 153 0.46 -22.82 2.74
N GLU A 154 0.09 -23.99 3.28
CA GLU A 154 0.49 -24.47 4.60
C GLU A 154 2.01 -24.45 4.82
N GLY A 155 2.79 -24.88 3.85
CA GLY A 155 4.26 -24.91 3.92
C GLY A 155 4.93 -23.54 3.70
N LEU A 156 4.17 -22.50 3.33
CA LEU A 156 4.73 -21.19 2.98
C LEU A 156 4.80 -20.23 4.16
N LYS A 157 4.02 -20.42 5.21
CA LYS A 157 3.89 -19.45 6.32
C LYS A 157 5.24 -19.03 6.90
N SER A 158 6.14 -19.98 7.16
CA SER A 158 7.47 -19.70 7.74
C SER A 158 8.43 -18.99 6.78
N GLN A 159 8.06 -18.89 5.51
CA GLN A 159 8.86 -18.24 4.47
C GLN A 159 8.47 -16.77 4.24
N TYR A 160 7.52 -16.26 5.03
CA TYR A 160 7.10 -14.85 5.01
C TYR A 160 7.23 -14.26 6.42
N ALA A 161 7.40 -12.94 6.50
CA ALA A 161 7.34 -12.24 7.77
C ALA A 161 5.94 -12.37 8.38
N GLU A 162 5.85 -12.57 9.70
CA GLU A 162 4.56 -12.73 10.38
C GLU A 162 3.64 -11.52 10.15
N ALA A 163 4.21 -10.31 10.17
CA ALA A 163 3.49 -9.07 9.89
C ALA A 163 2.75 -9.11 8.55
N THR A 164 3.42 -9.60 7.50
CA THR A 164 2.88 -9.70 6.15
C THR A 164 1.88 -10.86 6.03
N TRP A 165 2.20 -12.01 6.64
CA TRP A 165 1.33 -13.19 6.59
C TRP A 165 -0.02 -12.96 7.28
N ARG A 166 -0.04 -12.19 8.37
CA ARG A 166 -1.28 -11.87 9.09
C ARG A 166 -2.27 -11.08 8.27
N THR A 167 -1.81 -10.26 7.33
CA THR A 167 -2.73 -9.46 6.49
C THR A 167 -3.55 -10.29 5.53
N VAL A 168 -3.07 -11.47 5.15
CA VAL A 168 -3.73 -12.38 4.18
C VAL A 168 -4.52 -13.51 4.84
N THR A 169 -4.57 -13.52 6.19
CA THR A 169 -5.21 -14.57 6.98
C THR A 169 -6.43 -14.02 7.70
N ASP A 170 -7.55 -14.71 7.60
CA ASP A 170 -8.78 -14.34 8.32
C ASP A 170 -8.80 -14.81 9.79
N ALA A 171 -9.84 -14.43 10.52
CA ALA A 171 -10.02 -14.79 11.93
C ALA A 171 -10.22 -16.32 12.16
N LYS A 172 -10.52 -17.08 11.11
CA LYS A 172 -10.65 -18.56 11.16
C LYS A 172 -9.33 -19.25 10.80
N GLY A 173 -8.27 -18.50 10.52
CA GLY A 173 -6.98 -19.03 10.11
C GLY A 173 -6.90 -19.40 8.63
N ARG A 174 -7.91 -19.05 7.80
CA ARG A 174 -7.86 -19.32 6.36
C ARG A 174 -6.93 -18.31 5.67
N VAL A 175 -6.11 -18.80 4.75
CA VAL A 175 -5.23 -17.99 3.89
C VAL A 175 -6.00 -17.65 2.61
N LEU A 176 -6.29 -16.40 2.38
CA LEU A 176 -7.15 -15.92 1.27
C LEU A 176 -6.41 -15.12 0.20
N ALA A 177 -5.11 -14.86 0.40
CA ALA A 177 -4.20 -14.27 -0.55
C ALA A 177 -2.77 -14.76 -0.27
N LEU A 178 -1.82 -14.48 -1.17
CA LEU A 178 -0.40 -14.61 -0.89
C LEU A 178 0.26 -13.24 -0.90
N PRO A 179 1.16 -12.95 0.06
CA PRO A 179 1.96 -11.73 0.02
C PRO A 179 2.89 -11.75 -1.19
N TRP A 180 3.01 -10.62 -1.87
CA TRP A 180 3.85 -10.49 -3.04
C TRP A 180 5.11 -9.68 -2.76
N ASP A 181 4.94 -8.40 -2.47
CA ASP A 181 6.01 -7.49 -2.12
C ASP A 181 5.83 -6.96 -0.70
N SER A 182 6.88 -6.34 -0.19
CA SER A 182 6.94 -5.79 1.16
C SER A 182 7.56 -4.40 1.11
N GLY A 183 7.21 -3.57 2.07
CA GLY A 183 7.72 -2.21 2.17
C GLY A 183 8.52 -1.96 3.45
N PRO A 184 9.66 -2.65 3.70
CA PRO A 184 10.49 -2.34 4.86
C PRO A 184 10.94 -0.89 4.80
N CYS A 185 10.70 -0.13 5.88
CA CYS A 185 11.00 1.29 5.96
C CYS A 185 12.40 1.54 6.51
N ALA A 186 13.07 2.53 5.89
CA ALA A 186 14.34 3.08 6.33
C ALA A 186 14.37 4.59 6.11
N LEU A 187 15.43 5.25 6.52
CA LEU A 187 15.65 6.67 6.28
C LEU A 187 16.61 6.84 5.09
N PHE A 188 16.07 7.24 3.95
CA PHE A 188 16.88 7.74 2.84
C PHE A 188 17.36 9.15 3.18
N TYR A 189 18.61 9.47 2.87
CA TYR A 189 19.18 10.78 3.14
C TYR A 189 20.09 11.26 2.02
N ARG A 190 20.20 12.57 1.84
CA ARG A 190 21.13 13.25 0.92
C ARG A 190 22.48 13.33 1.58
N ARG A 191 23.46 12.58 1.08
CA ARG A 191 24.84 12.53 1.57
C ARG A 191 25.52 13.89 1.49
N ASP A 192 25.33 14.60 0.38
CA ASP A 192 25.88 15.94 0.16
C ASP A 192 25.33 16.98 1.13
N HIS A 193 24.02 16.95 1.44
CA HIS A 193 23.40 17.85 2.42
C HIS A 193 23.90 17.55 3.84
N PHE A 194 24.01 16.29 4.22
CA PHE A 194 24.52 15.86 5.52
C PHE A 194 26.00 16.23 5.68
N GLN A 195 26.82 16.01 4.64
CA GLN A 195 28.23 16.41 4.63
C GLN A 195 28.38 17.93 4.78
N GLN A 196 27.58 18.73 4.06
CA GLN A 196 27.59 20.18 4.18
C GLN A 196 27.24 20.64 5.59
N ALA A 197 26.33 19.93 6.27
CA ALA A 197 25.92 20.26 7.63
C ALA A 197 26.81 19.62 8.72
N GLY A 198 27.80 18.82 8.34
CA GLY A 198 28.67 18.12 9.31
C GLY A 198 27.96 17.03 10.10
N ILE A 199 26.88 16.44 9.56
CA ILE A 199 26.09 15.41 10.22
C ILE A 199 26.57 14.01 9.80
N ASP A 200 26.90 13.18 10.80
CA ASP A 200 27.11 11.75 10.57
C ASP A 200 25.76 11.02 10.65
N PRO A 201 25.27 10.39 9.56
CA PRO A 201 24.01 9.67 9.56
C PRO A 201 23.97 8.49 10.51
N ALA A 202 25.12 7.92 10.91
CA ALA A 202 25.20 6.83 11.89
C ALA A 202 24.76 7.27 13.30
N THR A 203 24.78 8.55 13.60
CA THR A 203 24.34 9.10 14.89
C THR A 203 22.82 9.21 15.04
N LEU A 204 22.07 9.04 13.95
CA LEU A 204 20.60 9.10 13.97
C LEU A 204 20.00 7.84 14.60
N SER A 205 20.19 7.65 15.90
CA SER A 205 19.74 6.47 16.62
C SER A 205 18.30 6.59 17.12
N THR A 206 17.89 7.79 17.49
CA THR A 206 16.55 8.11 18.01
C THR A 206 15.88 9.24 17.23
N TRP A 207 14.56 9.37 17.37
CA TRP A 207 13.83 10.48 16.77
C TRP A 207 14.22 11.84 17.39
N ASP A 208 14.74 11.86 18.62
CA ASP A 208 15.30 13.08 19.21
C ASP A 208 16.61 13.48 18.52
N ASP A 209 17.48 12.50 18.20
CA ASP A 209 18.69 12.74 17.39
C ASP A 209 18.33 13.28 16.00
N TYR A 210 17.26 12.73 15.40
CA TYR A 210 16.77 13.17 14.09
C TYR A 210 16.26 14.64 14.13
N LEU A 211 15.51 15.02 15.16
CA LEU A 211 15.08 16.41 15.38
C LEU A 211 16.26 17.37 15.57
N ALA A 212 17.27 16.94 16.34
CA ALA A 212 18.49 17.74 16.56
C ALA A 212 19.29 17.89 15.25
N ALA A 213 19.47 16.80 14.50
CA ALA A 213 20.11 16.83 13.18
C ALA A 213 19.36 17.73 12.19
N GLY A 214 18.04 17.71 12.21
CA GLY A 214 17.21 18.60 11.38
C GLY A 214 17.46 20.09 11.68
N THR A 215 17.56 20.44 12.94
CA THR A 215 17.90 21.82 13.35
C THR A 215 19.30 22.22 12.87
N THR A 216 20.28 21.32 13.02
CA THR A 216 21.65 21.54 12.54
C THR A 216 21.69 21.69 11.03
N LEU A 217 20.99 20.82 10.29
CA LEU A 217 20.89 20.86 8.83
C LEU A 217 20.32 22.19 8.35
N LYS A 218 19.19 22.60 8.93
CA LYS A 218 18.51 23.85 8.57
C LYS A 218 19.41 25.06 8.80
N ASN A 219 20.09 25.11 9.95
CA ASN A 219 20.99 26.22 10.28
C ASN A 219 22.20 26.29 9.33
N ALA A 220 22.73 25.14 8.91
CA ALA A 220 23.91 25.08 8.06
C ALA A 220 23.59 25.27 6.58
N THR A 221 22.41 24.87 6.12
CA THR A 221 22.10 24.77 4.68
C THR A 221 20.86 25.56 4.24
N GLY A 222 20.02 25.96 5.18
CA GLY A 222 18.69 26.55 4.90
C GLY A 222 17.64 25.55 4.41
N ARG A 223 18.00 24.26 4.28
CA ARG A 223 17.11 23.21 3.74
C ARG A 223 16.20 22.62 4.82
N LYS A 224 15.07 22.09 4.40
CA LYS A 224 14.18 21.30 5.28
C LYS A 224 14.75 19.92 5.48
N LEU A 225 14.31 19.27 6.58
CA LEU A 225 14.72 17.90 6.90
C LEU A 225 13.96 16.89 6.06
N LEU A 226 12.63 17.06 5.90
CA LEU A 226 11.79 16.15 5.11
C LEU A 226 10.66 16.89 4.40
N ILE A 227 10.08 16.20 3.41
CA ILE A 227 8.84 16.59 2.74
C ILE A 227 7.72 15.70 3.26
N LEU A 228 6.55 16.28 3.53
CA LEU A 228 5.32 15.56 3.81
C LEU A 228 4.27 15.84 2.73
N ASP A 229 3.54 14.81 2.33
CA ASP A 229 2.33 15.01 1.54
C ASP A 229 1.20 15.49 2.47
N SER A 230 0.60 16.61 2.13
CA SER A 230 -0.47 17.24 2.91
C SER A 230 -1.77 16.43 2.95
N LYS A 231 -1.86 15.32 2.23
CA LYS A 231 -3.08 14.51 2.10
C LYS A 231 -2.96 13.09 2.66
N GLN A 232 -1.80 12.72 3.23
CA GLN A 232 -1.55 11.35 3.65
C GLN A 232 -1.10 11.27 5.11
N ASP A 233 -1.45 10.16 5.75
CA ASP A 233 -1.06 9.79 7.11
C ASP A 233 0.13 8.80 7.14
N SER A 234 0.78 8.56 6.01
CA SER A 234 1.74 7.47 5.84
C SER A 234 2.88 7.49 6.86
N LEU A 235 3.43 8.66 7.19
CA LEU A 235 4.46 8.76 8.22
C LEU A 235 3.89 8.45 9.62
N PHE A 236 2.68 8.92 9.93
CA PHE A 236 2.04 8.62 11.21
C PHE A 236 1.79 7.11 11.38
N ALA A 237 1.30 6.44 10.32
CA ALA A 237 1.11 4.99 10.30
C ALA A 237 2.43 4.23 10.51
N GLN A 238 3.53 4.66 9.85
CA GLN A 238 4.85 4.09 10.03
C GLN A 238 5.37 4.25 11.47
N LEU A 239 5.25 5.45 12.04
CA LEU A 239 5.67 5.76 13.39
C LEU A 239 4.88 4.96 14.45
N LEU A 240 3.60 4.72 14.18
CA LEU A 240 2.75 3.93 15.07
C LEU A 240 3.11 2.45 15.00
N GLN A 241 3.27 1.90 13.78
CA GLN A 241 3.69 0.51 13.59
C GLN A 241 5.09 0.24 14.15
N GLN A 242 6.02 1.17 14.06
CA GLN A 242 7.34 1.06 14.68
C GLN A 242 7.25 0.82 16.19
N GLN A 243 6.19 1.31 16.85
CA GLN A 243 5.90 1.08 18.25
C GLN A 243 5.02 -0.16 18.51
N GLY A 244 4.82 -1.03 17.51
CA GLY A 244 4.03 -2.25 17.62
C GLY A 244 2.51 -2.02 17.64
N GLN A 245 2.03 -0.88 17.15
CA GLN A 245 0.61 -0.54 17.13
C GLN A 245 0.10 -0.18 15.73
N SER A 246 -1.20 -0.34 15.53
CA SER A 246 -1.93 0.20 14.38
C SER A 246 -3.16 0.97 14.87
N TRP A 247 -4.16 1.14 13.99
CA TRP A 247 -5.44 1.76 14.37
C TRP A 247 -6.21 0.97 15.42
N PHE A 248 -5.92 -0.34 15.51
CA PHE A 248 -6.59 -1.28 16.39
C PHE A 248 -5.58 -2.11 17.18
N VAL A 249 -5.94 -2.46 18.41
CA VAL A 249 -5.23 -3.39 19.30
C VAL A 249 -6.28 -4.20 20.04
N ASP A 250 -6.19 -5.54 19.99
CA ASP A 250 -7.15 -6.47 20.58
C ASP A 250 -8.60 -6.17 20.15
N GLY A 251 -8.79 -5.85 18.87
CA GLY A 251 -10.10 -5.50 18.28
C GLY A 251 -10.64 -4.13 18.68
N LYS A 252 -9.93 -3.34 19.48
CA LYS A 252 -10.36 -2.03 19.98
C LYS A 252 -9.63 -0.91 19.26
N VAL A 253 -10.27 0.25 19.15
CA VAL A 253 -9.66 1.46 18.57
C VAL A 253 -8.50 1.96 19.44
N ALA A 254 -7.31 2.05 18.84
CA ALA A 254 -6.05 2.36 19.54
C ALA A 254 -5.37 3.66 19.08
N VAL A 255 -6.08 4.56 18.42
CA VAL A 255 -5.52 5.81 17.88
C VAL A 255 -5.32 6.92 18.92
N ALA A 256 -5.78 6.74 20.16
CA ALA A 256 -5.59 7.70 21.26
C ALA A 256 -4.68 7.16 22.39
N THR A 257 -3.80 6.23 22.06
CA THR A 257 -2.83 5.66 23.01
C THR A 257 -1.61 6.57 23.19
N PRO A 258 -0.83 6.38 24.27
CA PRO A 258 0.44 7.11 24.45
C PRO A 258 1.41 6.94 23.27
N ALA A 259 1.41 5.79 22.58
CA ALA A 259 2.24 5.58 21.41
C ALA A 259 1.78 6.44 20.21
N ALA A 260 0.47 6.54 19.99
CA ALA A 260 -0.09 7.40 18.95
C ALA A 260 0.16 8.88 19.25
N GLU A 261 0.00 9.28 20.50
CA GLU A 261 0.28 10.66 20.91
C GLU A 261 1.76 11.03 20.76
N ARG A 262 2.71 10.13 21.11
CA ARG A 262 4.14 10.35 20.86
C ARG A 262 4.44 10.49 19.35
N ALA A 263 3.86 9.63 18.51
CA ALA A 263 4.05 9.69 17.06
C ALA A 263 3.57 11.01 16.45
N LEU A 264 2.37 11.45 16.80
CA LEU A 264 1.80 12.69 16.28
C LEU A 264 2.48 13.94 16.87
N THR A 265 2.92 13.87 18.12
CA THR A 265 3.72 14.92 18.76
C THR A 265 5.07 15.09 18.07
N LEU A 266 5.75 14.00 17.70
CA LEU A 266 6.98 14.05 16.91
C LEU A 266 6.74 14.77 15.57
N MET A 267 5.68 14.42 14.84
CA MET A 267 5.35 15.08 13.58
C MET A 267 5.06 16.57 13.78
N LYS A 268 4.33 16.92 14.84
CA LYS A 268 4.10 18.32 15.22
C LYS A 268 5.40 19.05 15.51
N GLN A 269 6.33 18.45 16.27
CA GLN A 269 7.63 19.05 16.56
C GLN A 269 8.47 19.31 15.31
N LEU A 270 8.39 18.43 14.30
CA LEU A 270 9.04 18.65 12.99
C LEU A 270 8.49 19.92 12.32
N VAL A 271 7.17 20.10 12.36
CA VAL A 271 6.52 21.31 11.80
C VAL A 271 6.83 22.54 12.62
N ASP A 272 6.68 22.50 13.93
CA ASP A 272 6.91 23.65 14.84
C ASP A 272 8.36 24.16 14.78
N ARG A 273 9.33 23.28 14.51
CA ARG A 273 10.75 23.64 14.29
C ARG A 273 11.03 24.11 12.85
N ASP A 274 10.01 24.16 12.00
CA ASP A 274 10.14 24.50 10.59
C ASP A 274 11.12 23.58 9.83
N LEU A 275 11.03 22.27 10.07
CA LEU A 275 11.87 21.25 9.46
C LEU A 275 11.16 20.51 8.29
N VAL A 276 9.90 20.83 8.04
CA VAL A 276 9.06 20.19 7.02
C VAL A 276 8.79 21.13 5.87
N ASP A 277 8.87 20.63 4.65
CA ASP A 277 8.24 21.19 3.47
C ASP A 277 6.96 20.40 3.16
N PHE A 278 5.89 21.06 2.71
CA PHE A 278 4.63 20.40 2.35
C PHE A 278 4.45 20.44 0.84
N GLU A 279 4.29 19.27 0.27
CA GLU A 279 4.00 19.12 -1.16
C GLU A 279 2.66 18.44 -1.38
N ASN A 280 2.11 18.58 -2.58
CA ASN A 280 0.83 18.00 -2.93
C ASN A 280 1.01 16.75 -3.79
N GLY A 281 0.72 15.60 -3.20
CA GLY A 281 0.71 14.33 -3.89
C GLY A 281 2.09 13.84 -4.32
N TRP A 282 2.07 12.77 -5.10
CA TRP A 282 3.26 12.06 -5.53
C TRP A 282 4.25 12.92 -6.34
N ASP A 283 3.76 13.62 -7.35
CA ASP A 283 4.61 14.45 -8.23
C ASP A 283 5.34 15.55 -7.45
N GLY A 284 4.65 16.15 -6.47
CA GLY A 284 5.25 17.15 -5.57
C GLY A 284 6.37 16.55 -4.71
N LEU A 285 6.14 15.36 -4.14
CA LEU A 285 7.15 14.65 -3.36
C LEU A 285 8.38 14.30 -4.19
N VAL A 286 8.19 13.77 -5.40
CA VAL A 286 9.27 13.40 -6.32
C VAL A 286 10.06 14.62 -6.74
N SER A 287 9.40 15.67 -7.24
CA SER A 287 10.06 16.90 -7.70
C SER A 287 10.78 17.64 -6.55
N GLY A 288 10.14 17.73 -5.39
CA GLY A 288 10.76 18.37 -4.22
C GLY A 288 12.00 17.63 -3.71
N THR A 289 11.98 16.30 -3.78
CA THR A 289 13.16 15.48 -3.45
C THR A 289 14.29 15.66 -4.47
N HIS A 290 13.98 15.65 -5.77
CA HIS A 290 14.92 15.89 -6.84
C HIS A 290 15.58 17.26 -6.71
N ASP A 291 14.80 18.30 -6.49
CA ASP A 291 15.26 19.70 -6.33
C ASP A 291 16.05 19.92 -5.02
N GLY A 292 16.10 18.92 -4.14
CA GLY A 292 16.81 18.98 -2.87
C GLY A 292 16.18 19.94 -1.86
N LYS A 293 14.84 20.13 -1.91
CA LYS A 293 14.11 20.94 -0.92
C LYS A 293 14.24 20.32 0.48
N ALA A 294 14.32 18.99 0.56
CA ALA A 294 14.54 18.27 1.80
C ALA A 294 15.74 17.32 1.73
N ALA A 295 16.27 16.99 2.89
CA ALA A 295 17.47 16.17 3.01
C ALA A 295 17.20 14.71 3.30
N THR A 296 15.99 14.34 3.70
CA THR A 296 15.64 12.95 4.06
C THR A 296 14.24 12.57 3.60
N THR A 297 14.04 11.25 3.42
CA THR A 297 12.73 10.66 3.16
C THR A 297 12.61 9.36 3.98
N PRO A 298 11.90 9.37 5.13
CA PRO A 298 11.57 8.17 5.88
C PRO A 298 10.46 7.41 5.14
N THR A 299 10.84 6.36 4.39
CA THR A 299 9.91 5.60 3.57
C THR A 299 10.42 4.19 3.29
N ALA A 300 9.69 3.42 2.47
CA ALA A 300 9.99 2.03 2.22
C ALA A 300 10.93 1.79 1.02
N ALA A 301 11.41 0.55 0.91
CA ALA A 301 12.36 0.12 -0.10
C ALA A 301 11.94 0.42 -1.55
N TRP A 302 10.64 0.46 -1.86
CA TRP A 302 10.12 0.78 -3.20
C TRP A 302 10.53 2.20 -3.68
N TRP A 303 10.92 3.10 -2.77
CA TRP A 303 11.44 4.43 -3.12
C TRP A 303 12.75 4.37 -3.92
N ASP A 304 13.51 3.26 -3.80
CA ASP A 304 14.71 3.00 -4.62
C ASP A 304 14.40 3.05 -6.12
N GLY A 305 13.29 2.43 -6.53
CA GLY A 305 12.85 2.45 -7.92
C GLY A 305 12.59 3.87 -8.44
N THR A 306 11.92 4.70 -7.65
CA THR A 306 11.67 6.12 -7.99
C THR A 306 12.98 6.92 -8.04
N LEU A 307 13.85 6.76 -7.05
CA LEU A 307 15.13 7.46 -7.03
C LEU A 307 15.99 7.11 -8.25
N THR A 308 16.11 5.82 -8.57
CA THR A 308 16.98 5.38 -9.66
C THR A 308 16.40 5.68 -11.05
N ALA A 309 15.08 5.68 -11.21
CA ALA A 309 14.42 5.97 -12.48
C ALA A 309 14.29 7.49 -12.73
N ASP A 310 13.80 8.23 -11.75
CA ASP A 310 13.40 9.64 -11.93
C ASP A 310 14.47 10.63 -11.49
N MET A 311 15.51 10.17 -10.75
CA MET A 311 16.59 10.99 -10.21
C MET A 311 17.97 10.38 -10.50
N ALA A 312 18.16 9.78 -11.68
CA ALA A 312 19.41 9.12 -12.08
C ALA A 312 20.65 10.06 -12.02
N ASP A 313 20.45 11.36 -12.24
CA ASP A 313 21.47 12.41 -12.14
C ASP A 313 21.95 12.67 -10.71
N LEU A 314 21.23 12.17 -9.70
CA LEU A 314 21.60 12.24 -8.29
C LEU A 314 22.34 10.97 -7.81
N SER A 315 22.79 10.11 -8.73
CA SER A 315 23.58 8.92 -8.39
C SER A 315 24.79 9.27 -7.51
N GLY A 316 25.00 8.49 -6.45
CA GLY A 316 26.05 8.71 -5.44
C GLY A 316 25.72 9.73 -4.35
N LYS A 317 24.62 10.50 -4.51
CA LYS A 317 24.22 11.55 -3.55
C LYS A 317 23.27 11.04 -2.46
N PHE A 318 22.72 9.85 -2.58
CA PHE A 318 21.86 9.26 -1.54
C PHE A 318 22.60 8.23 -0.70
N GLY A 319 22.12 8.05 0.52
CA GLY A 319 22.47 6.94 1.40
C GLY A 319 21.23 6.49 2.15
N VAL A 320 21.29 5.33 2.81
CA VAL A 320 20.18 4.77 3.57
C VAL A 320 20.68 4.32 4.93
N VAL A 321 19.95 4.65 5.99
CA VAL A 321 20.18 4.15 7.35
C VAL A 321 18.86 3.64 7.93
N PRO A 322 18.87 2.76 8.96
CA PRO A 322 17.64 2.36 9.63
C PRO A 322 16.89 3.59 10.17
N LEU A 323 15.57 3.53 10.25
CA LEU A 323 14.77 4.59 10.90
C LEU A 323 15.32 4.88 12.32
N PRO A 324 15.28 6.12 12.79
CA PRO A 324 15.47 6.43 14.20
C PRO A 324 14.45 5.68 15.06
N ALA A 325 14.80 5.27 16.28
CA ALA A 325 13.90 4.61 17.19
C ALA A 325 13.24 5.62 18.15
N PHE A 326 12.07 5.26 18.73
CA PHE A 326 11.48 6.07 19.81
C PHE A 326 12.24 5.97 21.14
N THR A 327 12.95 4.88 21.34
CA THR A 327 13.81 4.64 22.51
C THR A 327 15.09 3.95 22.08
N ALA A 328 16.18 4.18 22.77
CA ALA A 328 17.46 3.51 22.49
C ALA A 328 17.28 1.98 22.48
N GLY A 329 17.76 1.32 21.41
CA GLY A 329 17.61 -0.12 21.21
C GLY A 329 16.21 -0.57 20.75
N GLY A 330 15.28 0.34 20.56
CA GLY A 330 13.93 0.03 20.03
C GLY A 330 13.93 -0.31 18.54
N PRO A 331 12.77 -0.69 17.99
CA PRO A 331 12.62 -1.00 16.56
C PRO A 331 13.04 0.16 15.66
N ARG A 332 13.80 -0.15 14.63
CA ARG A 332 14.34 0.84 13.68
C ARG A 332 13.82 0.64 12.26
N THR A 333 12.65 0.04 12.12
CA THR A 333 11.94 -0.17 10.86
C THR A 333 10.44 -0.17 11.09
N SER A 334 9.71 -0.09 10.01
CA SER A 334 8.26 -0.23 9.91
C SER A 334 7.93 -0.85 8.56
N ASN A 335 6.67 -0.87 8.17
CA ASN A 335 6.23 -1.24 6.83
C ASN A 335 5.38 -0.13 6.21
N SER A 336 5.63 0.21 4.97
CA SER A 336 4.77 1.08 4.17
C SER A 336 4.55 0.50 2.78
N GLY A 337 3.29 0.25 2.43
CA GLY A 337 2.94 -0.45 1.19
C GLY A 337 3.10 -1.96 1.29
N GLY A 338 3.35 -2.58 0.15
CA GLY A 338 3.30 -4.02 -0.06
C GLY A 338 1.95 -4.45 -0.61
N SER A 339 1.97 -5.45 -1.49
CA SER A 339 0.80 -5.97 -2.19
C SER A 339 0.64 -7.47 -1.98
N THR A 340 -0.52 -7.96 -2.36
CA THR A 340 -0.89 -9.37 -2.30
C THR A 340 -1.55 -9.78 -3.60
N LEU A 341 -1.50 -11.07 -3.93
CA LEU A 341 -2.31 -11.65 -5.00
C LEU A 341 -3.36 -12.58 -4.41
N CYS A 342 -4.60 -12.43 -4.85
CA CYS A 342 -5.70 -13.29 -4.45
C CYS A 342 -6.49 -13.81 -5.65
N ILE A 343 -7.21 -14.91 -5.45
CA ILE A 343 -8.04 -15.56 -6.47
C ILE A 343 -9.50 -15.35 -6.09
N PRO A 344 -10.28 -14.59 -6.89
CA PRO A 344 -11.72 -14.48 -6.67
C PRO A 344 -12.42 -15.85 -6.73
N ALA A 345 -13.41 -16.06 -5.86
CA ALA A 345 -14.17 -17.30 -5.83
C ALA A 345 -14.91 -17.62 -7.15
N GLN A 346 -15.17 -16.60 -7.94
CA GLN A 346 -15.80 -16.72 -9.27
C GLN A 346 -14.81 -17.09 -10.40
N SER A 347 -13.49 -17.19 -10.13
CA SER A 347 -12.49 -17.56 -11.15
C SER A 347 -12.90 -18.82 -11.90
N GLY A 348 -12.79 -18.77 -13.22
CA GLY A 348 -13.03 -19.92 -14.10
C GLY A 348 -11.90 -20.95 -14.06
N ASN A 349 -10.68 -20.51 -13.67
CA ASN A 349 -9.48 -21.35 -13.74
C ASN A 349 -8.60 -21.23 -12.48
N PRO A 350 -9.14 -21.50 -11.28
CA PRO A 350 -8.45 -21.24 -10.00
C PRO A 350 -7.20 -22.10 -9.78
N GLU A 351 -7.12 -23.31 -10.37
CA GLU A 351 -5.93 -24.16 -10.23
C GLU A 351 -4.75 -23.60 -11.03
N THR A 352 -4.98 -23.12 -12.26
CA THR A 352 -3.93 -22.48 -13.05
C THR A 352 -3.57 -21.10 -12.46
N ALA A 353 -4.55 -20.36 -11.91
CA ALA A 353 -4.31 -19.15 -11.16
C ALA A 353 -3.40 -19.41 -9.95
N TRP A 354 -3.67 -20.46 -9.16
CA TRP A 354 -2.79 -20.86 -8.06
C TRP A 354 -1.38 -21.22 -8.53
N ALA A 355 -1.26 -21.99 -9.62
CA ALA A 355 0.05 -22.35 -10.17
C ALA A 355 0.85 -21.10 -10.54
N PHE A 356 0.20 -20.09 -11.14
CA PHE A 356 0.82 -18.82 -11.46
C PHE A 356 1.21 -18.03 -10.21
N LEU A 357 0.33 -17.94 -9.20
CA LEU A 357 0.66 -17.31 -7.91
C LEU A 357 1.88 -17.99 -7.26
N SER A 358 1.88 -19.30 -7.19
CA SER A 358 2.99 -20.07 -6.60
C SER A 358 4.29 -19.85 -7.35
N PHE A 359 4.24 -19.87 -8.69
CA PHE A 359 5.38 -19.56 -9.55
C PHE A 359 5.96 -18.17 -9.29
N LEU A 360 5.11 -17.14 -9.14
CA LEU A 360 5.56 -15.78 -8.89
C LEU A 360 6.08 -15.58 -7.47
N LEU A 361 5.36 -16.11 -6.47
CA LEU A 361 5.47 -15.64 -5.08
C LEU A 361 6.22 -16.61 -4.17
N ALA A 362 6.27 -17.89 -4.50
CA ALA A 362 6.96 -18.91 -3.74
C ALA A 362 8.24 -19.42 -4.43
N ASP A 363 8.71 -18.69 -5.44
CA ASP A 363 9.97 -18.99 -6.12
C ASP A 363 10.99 -17.87 -5.85
N LYS A 364 12.15 -18.25 -5.34
CA LYS A 364 13.22 -17.34 -4.95
C LYS A 364 13.76 -16.53 -6.12
N ALA A 365 13.98 -17.16 -7.27
CA ALA A 365 14.57 -16.51 -8.43
C ALA A 365 13.59 -15.53 -9.08
N ASN A 366 12.30 -15.90 -9.16
CA ASN A 366 11.26 -15.01 -9.70
C ASN A 366 11.07 -13.78 -8.82
N GLN A 367 11.05 -13.95 -7.50
CA GLN A 367 10.94 -12.83 -6.57
C GLN A 367 12.17 -11.91 -6.64
N ALA A 368 13.39 -12.46 -6.66
CA ALA A 368 14.61 -11.66 -6.84
C ALA A 368 14.62 -10.94 -8.20
N SER A 369 14.17 -11.62 -9.26
CA SER A 369 14.06 -11.04 -10.60
C SER A 369 13.09 -9.85 -10.66
N MET A 370 11.96 -9.89 -9.93
CA MET A 370 11.04 -8.75 -9.84
C MET A 370 11.67 -7.54 -9.16
N MET A 371 12.49 -7.75 -8.13
CA MET A 371 13.27 -6.66 -7.53
C MET A 371 14.27 -6.08 -8.52
N GLN A 372 15.00 -6.92 -9.24
CA GLN A 372 16.06 -6.48 -10.17
C GLN A 372 15.54 -5.68 -11.36
N HIS A 373 14.33 -5.98 -11.85
CA HIS A 373 13.79 -5.40 -13.08
C HIS A 373 12.73 -4.34 -12.83
N GLU A 374 11.92 -4.53 -11.80
CA GLU A 374 10.76 -3.68 -11.53
C GLU A 374 10.81 -2.97 -10.16
N GLY A 375 11.83 -3.22 -9.34
CA GLY A 375 11.97 -2.59 -8.01
C GLY A 375 10.96 -3.10 -6.97
N LEU A 376 10.32 -4.24 -7.21
CA LEU A 376 9.35 -4.85 -6.29
C LEU A 376 10.10 -5.63 -5.20
N PHE A 377 10.15 -5.08 -4.00
CA PHE A 377 10.90 -5.67 -2.89
C PHE A 377 10.21 -6.94 -2.37
N PRO A 378 10.87 -8.12 -2.37
CA PRO A 378 10.23 -9.39 -2.08
C PRO A 378 9.61 -9.48 -0.69
N ALA A 379 8.38 -9.99 -0.59
CA ALA A 379 7.80 -10.46 0.66
C ALA A 379 8.29 -11.86 1.05
N PHE A 380 8.71 -12.67 0.07
CA PHE A 380 9.22 -14.03 0.25
C PHE A 380 10.65 -13.99 0.80
N LEU A 381 10.82 -14.24 2.10
CA LEU A 381 12.09 -14.10 2.81
C LEU A 381 13.26 -14.89 2.20
N PRO A 382 13.08 -16.10 1.64
CA PRO A 382 14.19 -16.79 0.98
C PRO A 382 14.78 -16.05 -0.23
N ALA A 383 14.02 -15.18 -0.89
CA ALA A 383 14.52 -14.37 -1.99
C ALA A 383 15.53 -13.31 -1.52
N LEU A 384 15.43 -12.87 -0.27
CA LEU A 384 16.34 -11.87 0.31
C LEU A 384 17.78 -12.38 0.51
N ASP A 385 17.98 -13.71 0.39
CA ASP A 385 19.31 -14.34 0.43
C ASP A 385 19.96 -14.39 -0.96
N ASP A 386 19.32 -13.86 -2.00
CA ASP A 386 19.90 -13.78 -3.34
C ASP A 386 21.14 -12.84 -3.33
N PRO A 387 22.22 -13.19 -4.05
CA PRO A 387 23.42 -12.37 -4.12
C PRO A 387 23.18 -10.92 -4.55
N TYR A 388 22.12 -10.65 -5.30
CA TYR A 388 21.73 -9.29 -5.67
C TYR A 388 21.62 -8.36 -4.47
N PHE A 389 20.99 -8.81 -3.38
CA PHE A 389 20.78 -7.98 -2.19
C PHE A 389 22.08 -7.63 -1.46
N GLN A 390 23.16 -8.36 -1.69
CA GLN A 390 24.48 -8.11 -1.07
C GLN A 390 25.36 -7.13 -1.87
N GLN A 391 24.93 -6.76 -3.08
CA GLN A 391 25.77 -5.97 -3.98
C GLN A 391 25.83 -4.50 -3.57
N PRO A 392 27.03 -3.88 -3.65
CA PRO A 392 27.14 -2.44 -3.53
C PRO A 392 26.37 -1.74 -4.65
N SER A 393 25.61 -0.71 -4.29
CA SER A 393 24.87 0.09 -5.27
C SER A 393 25.62 1.40 -5.57
N PRO A 394 25.99 1.65 -6.82
CA PRO A 394 26.61 2.94 -7.22
C PRO A 394 25.70 4.14 -6.88
N TYR A 395 24.38 3.97 -6.97
CA TYR A 395 23.42 5.01 -6.66
C TYR A 395 23.54 5.49 -5.22
N TYR A 396 23.87 4.59 -4.29
CA TYR A 396 24.09 4.89 -2.88
C TYR A 396 25.57 5.06 -2.51
N GLY A 397 26.41 5.43 -3.49
CA GLY A 397 27.84 5.64 -3.24
C GLY A 397 28.60 4.40 -2.82
N GLY A 398 28.17 3.23 -3.29
CA GLY A 398 28.78 1.94 -2.96
C GLY A 398 28.20 1.26 -1.71
N GLN A 399 27.19 1.84 -1.07
CA GLN A 399 26.48 1.19 0.04
C GLN A 399 25.65 0.01 -0.46
N PRO A 400 25.66 -1.16 0.18
CA PRO A 400 24.74 -2.26 -0.14
C PRO A 400 23.35 -1.99 0.47
N ALA A 401 22.62 -1.01 -0.09
CA ALA A 401 21.36 -0.54 0.45
C ALA A 401 20.28 -1.63 0.51
N MET A 402 20.22 -2.51 -0.50
CA MET A 402 19.26 -3.62 -0.53
C MET A 402 19.52 -4.64 0.58
N LYS A 403 20.78 -4.84 1.00
CA LYS A 403 21.10 -5.66 2.18
C LYS A 403 20.47 -5.07 3.45
N LEU A 404 20.57 -3.75 3.64
CA LEU A 404 19.96 -3.10 4.78
C LEU A 404 18.45 -3.36 4.82
N PHE A 405 17.76 -3.18 3.69
CA PHE A 405 16.31 -3.45 3.60
C PHE A 405 15.99 -4.93 3.83
N ALA A 406 16.81 -5.87 3.34
CA ALA A 406 16.63 -7.29 3.58
C ALA A 406 16.74 -7.64 5.08
N ASP A 407 17.70 -7.03 5.78
CA ASP A 407 17.84 -7.21 7.24
C ASP A 407 16.66 -6.60 8.00
N LEU A 408 16.19 -5.40 7.60
CA LEU A 408 15.06 -4.70 8.23
C LEU A 408 13.72 -5.43 7.99
N ALA A 409 13.50 -6.01 6.81
CA ALA A 409 12.28 -6.74 6.47
C ALA A 409 11.99 -7.89 7.45
N ARG A 410 13.04 -8.51 8.01
CA ARG A 410 12.94 -9.60 8.98
C ARG A 410 12.50 -9.15 10.38
N THR A 411 12.56 -7.84 10.65
CA THR A 411 12.34 -7.25 11.98
C THR A 411 11.17 -6.26 12.01
N ILE A 412 10.36 -6.20 10.95
CA ILE A 412 9.17 -5.35 10.90
C ILE A 412 8.22 -5.70 12.05
N PRO A 413 7.84 -4.74 12.93
CA PRO A 413 6.90 -5.01 14.00
C PRO A 413 5.55 -5.49 13.47
N THR A 414 5.04 -6.58 14.03
CA THR A 414 3.71 -7.10 13.71
C THR A 414 2.65 -6.27 14.40
N VAL A 415 1.63 -5.87 13.65
CA VAL A 415 0.48 -5.11 14.15
C VAL A 415 -0.82 -5.75 13.73
N GLU A 416 -1.90 -5.43 14.44
CA GLU A 416 -3.23 -5.88 14.09
C GLU A 416 -3.74 -5.15 12.84
N ARG A 417 -4.38 -5.89 11.94
CA ARG A 417 -5.12 -5.36 10.79
C ARG A 417 -6.54 -5.89 10.85
N THR A 418 -7.51 -5.05 10.49
CA THR A 418 -8.94 -5.37 10.57
C THR A 418 -9.68 -4.96 9.30
N ALA A 419 -10.91 -5.41 9.15
CA ALA A 419 -11.81 -5.00 8.07
C ALA A 419 -12.11 -3.48 8.07
N ASP A 420 -11.88 -2.81 9.20
CA ASP A 420 -12.19 -1.39 9.38
C ASP A 420 -10.98 -0.47 9.18
N ASP A 421 -9.80 -1.01 8.82
CA ASP A 421 -8.56 -0.24 8.69
C ASP A 421 -8.69 0.94 7.71
N SER A 422 -9.33 0.73 6.54
CA SER A 422 -9.50 1.80 5.56
C SER A 422 -10.37 2.95 6.12
N LYS A 423 -11.49 2.60 6.77
CA LYS A 423 -12.38 3.59 7.38
C LYS A 423 -11.70 4.36 8.51
N ALA A 424 -10.90 3.67 9.33
CA ALA A 424 -10.13 4.31 10.39
C ALA A 424 -9.04 5.23 9.80
N GLY A 425 -8.36 4.81 8.72
CA GLY A 425 -7.33 5.60 8.05
C GLY A 425 -7.85 6.94 7.55
N ASP A 426 -9.04 7.00 6.93
CA ASP A 426 -9.64 8.26 6.44
C ASP A 426 -9.87 9.26 7.59
N ILE A 427 -10.33 8.77 8.75
CA ILE A 427 -10.54 9.60 9.94
C ILE A 427 -9.19 10.05 10.51
N VAL A 428 -8.21 9.16 10.56
CA VAL A 428 -6.85 9.45 11.06
C VAL A 428 -6.16 10.48 10.18
N THR A 429 -6.24 10.35 8.85
CA THR A 429 -5.68 11.34 7.92
C THR A 429 -6.21 12.74 8.20
N THR A 430 -7.53 12.85 8.42
CA THR A 430 -8.14 14.13 8.80
C THR A 430 -7.58 14.66 10.13
N ALA A 431 -7.41 13.78 11.13
CA ALA A 431 -6.89 14.13 12.44
C ALA A 431 -5.41 14.60 12.37
N VAL A 432 -4.58 13.89 11.63
CA VAL A 432 -3.17 14.26 11.38
C VAL A 432 -3.09 15.65 10.75
N ASN A 433 -3.89 15.92 9.73
CA ASN A 433 -3.90 17.22 9.05
C ASN A 433 -4.33 18.39 9.96
N GLN A 434 -5.26 18.15 10.90
CA GLN A 434 -5.62 19.18 11.90
C GLN A 434 -4.42 19.57 12.78
N VAL A 435 -3.56 18.62 13.13
CA VAL A 435 -2.36 18.90 13.92
C VAL A 435 -1.29 19.60 13.10
N LEU A 436 -1.00 19.09 11.90
CA LEU A 436 0.13 19.57 11.10
C LEU A 436 -0.13 20.94 10.46
N HIS A 437 -1.36 21.21 10.02
CA HIS A 437 -1.69 22.47 9.33
C HIS A 437 -2.36 23.50 10.22
N ASN A 438 -3.14 23.07 11.24
CA ASN A 438 -3.88 23.99 12.08
C ASN A 438 -3.28 24.12 13.50
N GLY A 439 -2.17 23.41 13.79
CA GLY A 439 -1.50 23.49 15.09
C GLY A 439 -2.30 22.90 16.26
N ALA A 440 -3.33 22.08 15.97
CA ALA A 440 -4.18 21.51 17.00
C ALA A 440 -3.38 20.61 17.98
N ASP A 441 -3.89 20.44 19.19
CA ASP A 441 -3.29 19.57 20.21
C ASP A 441 -3.42 18.09 19.82
N PRO A 442 -2.31 17.34 19.72
CA PRO A 442 -2.32 15.93 19.27
C PRO A 442 -3.25 15.04 20.10
N GLY A 443 -3.17 15.14 21.45
CA GLY A 443 -3.96 14.30 22.34
C GLY A 443 -5.45 14.55 22.20
N THR A 444 -5.86 15.82 22.07
CA THR A 444 -7.27 16.20 21.86
C THR A 444 -7.81 15.69 20.53
N VAL A 445 -7.05 15.86 19.46
CA VAL A 445 -7.45 15.43 18.12
C VAL A 445 -7.55 13.90 18.04
N LEU A 446 -6.56 13.18 18.61
CA LEU A 446 -6.56 11.71 18.60
C LEU A 446 -7.73 11.13 19.43
N ARG A 447 -8.06 11.72 20.57
CA ARG A 447 -9.27 11.32 21.34
C ARG A 447 -10.55 11.54 20.54
N SER A 448 -10.63 12.63 19.78
CA SER A 448 -11.77 12.87 18.89
C SER A 448 -11.85 11.85 17.75
N ALA A 449 -10.72 11.56 17.11
CA ALA A 449 -10.63 10.53 16.07
C ALA A 449 -11.00 9.14 16.61
N ALA A 450 -10.54 8.77 17.80
CA ALA A 450 -10.89 7.51 18.45
C ALA A 450 -12.41 7.34 18.61
N ARG A 451 -13.11 8.39 19.09
CA ARG A 451 -14.58 8.38 19.23
C ARG A 451 -15.27 8.26 17.86
N GLN A 452 -14.78 8.97 16.84
CA GLN A 452 -15.34 8.88 15.48
C GLN A 452 -15.18 7.48 14.91
N ILE A 453 -13.99 6.87 15.04
CA ILE A 453 -13.74 5.50 14.59
C ILE A 453 -14.61 4.52 15.37
N ALA A 454 -14.70 4.66 16.69
CA ALA A 454 -15.54 3.80 17.53
C ALA A 454 -17.03 3.85 17.07
N THR A 455 -17.55 5.05 16.81
CA THR A 455 -18.91 5.24 16.30
C THR A 455 -19.09 4.62 14.91
N ALA A 456 -18.10 4.83 14.01
CA ALA A 456 -18.19 4.36 12.63
C ALA A 456 -18.03 2.84 12.49
N THR A 457 -17.35 2.18 13.44
CA THR A 457 -17.02 0.75 13.38
C THR A 457 -17.78 -0.09 14.42
N GLY A 458 -18.40 0.53 15.40
CA GLY A 458 -19.04 -0.18 16.53
C GLY A 458 -18.04 -0.79 17.53
N ARG A 459 -16.74 -0.47 17.42
CA ARG A 459 -15.70 -1.00 18.29
C ARG A 459 -15.51 -0.15 19.55
N ALA A 460 -15.15 -0.79 20.68
CA ALA A 460 -14.72 -0.07 21.86
C ALA A 460 -13.37 0.62 21.64
N THR A 461 -13.03 1.63 22.46
CA THR A 461 -11.72 2.25 22.50
C THR A 461 -10.80 1.58 23.53
N VAL A 462 -9.49 1.58 23.30
CA VAL A 462 -8.48 1.11 24.29
C VAL A 462 -8.40 2.08 25.45
N VAL A 463 -8.48 3.38 25.15
CA VAL A 463 -8.49 4.46 26.15
C VAL A 463 -9.88 5.11 26.12
N PRO A 464 -10.54 5.29 27.25
CA PRO A 464 -11.90 5.85 27.31
C PRO A 464 -12.01 7.30 26.81
#